data_b2d08f0c424f831d753478cadda5e536
#
_entry.id   b2d08f0c424f831d753478cadda5e536
#
_cell.length_a   1.000
_cell.length_b   1.000
_cell.length_c   1.000
_cell.angle_alpha   90.00
_cell.angle_beta   90.00
_cell.angle_gamma   90.00
#
_symmetry.space_group_name_H-M   'P 1'
#
loop_
_entity.id
_entity.type
_entity.pdbx_description
1 polymer ?
#
loop_
_entity_poly.entity_id
_entity_poly.type
_entity_poly.pdbx_seq_one_letter_code
_entity_poly.pdbx_strand_id
1 'polypeptide(L)'
;MDAVAFSPAPNPNAAPFPSASPSSRARRFSIRGPPLSVAVAAAAVPCSGATGAGQGYVWMSHRTPGSDTWDLAVRSKQLWEDLAAEMDGLRAGGARESLGWMKTGSLLVGRTSKELATLEEKIKVLSQAGINAECLSASSLHALEPALCVGNDGGAMFLPEDRQIDAFQAVSLIEKINRSYTPKGRYMELYNDPAMSLIRSEVTGRVEGVQTSKNILYGRKATVVASGAWTRSLLHSFLGPNSTLDIPVKPRKGHLLVLENFDMLKLNHGIMELGYVDHQGDNSHSIHLSSTSNEDEHDAASISMTATLNTKGHLVLGSSREFKGFSREVDKSILKSIWDRAGEFFPAINNVHLDIDEDKEIRIGHRPYMPDGKPVIGFVPDMSNVLIATGHEGSGLALALGTAEMVTNMILGDPGRVDFTPFSIENRFSGNSTPSVP
;
A
#
# COMPACT_ATOMS: atom_id res chain seq x y z
N MET A 1 -1.06 -23.97 -4.97
CA MET A 1 -2.26 -23.13 -4.76
C MET A 1 -2.91 -22.89 -6.09
N ASP A 2 -4.13 -23.35 -6.24
CA ASP A 2 -4.90 -22.99 -7.42
C ASP A 2 -5.67 -21.70 -7.10
N ALA A 3 -4.96 -20.57 -7.10
CA ALA A 3 -5.54 -19.25 -6.88
C ALA A 3 -5.25 -18.34 -8.08
N VAL A 4 -6.18 -17.45 -8.36
CA VAL A 4 -6.04 -16.40 -9.37
C VAL A 4 -6.03 -15.05 -8.67
N ALA A 5 -4.98 -14.27 -8.84
CA ALA A 5 -4.82 -12.95 -8.25
C ALA A 5 -4.92 -11.86 -9.34
N PHE A 6 -5.54 -10.74 -9.01
CA PHE A 6 -5.80 -9.63 -9.93
C PHE A 6 -5.15 -8.33 -9.48
N SER A 7 -4.61 -7.60 -10.43
CA SER A 7 -4.01 -6.28 -10.26
C SER A 7 -4.75 -5.21 -11.09
N PRO A 8 -4.64 -3.92 -10.77
CA PRO A 8 -5.56 -2.87 -11.19
C PRO A 8 -5.65 -2.57 -12.68
N ALA A 9 -6.79 -1.96 -13.04
CA ALA A 9 -7.20 -1.59 -14.39
C ALA A 9 -6.41 -0.43 -15.03
N PRO A 10 -6.41 -0.30 -16.35
CA PRO A 10 -5.77 0.79 -17.07
C PRO A 10 -6.52 2.11 -16.94
N ASN A 11 -5.86 3.17 -17.35
CA ASN A 11 -6.24 4.57 -17.39
C ASN A 11 -7.73 4.80 -17.77
N PRO A 12 -8.54 5.47 -16.94
CA PRO A 12 -9.94 5.79 -17.25
C PRO A 12 -10.13 6.81 -18.40
N ASN A 13 -9.06 7.46 -18.86
CA ASN A 13 -9.09 8.32 -20.06
C ASN A 13 -8.87 7.54 -21.36
N ALA A 14 -8.71 6.22 -21.31
CA ALA A 14 -8.80 5.40 -22.50
C ALA A 14 -10.27 5.36 -22.96
N ALA A 15 -10.51 5.69 -24.21
CA ALA A 15 -11.83 5.65 -24.82
C ALA A 15 -12.55 4.32 -24.53
N PRO A 16 -13.88 4.31 -24.36
CA PRO A 16 -14.60 3.08 -24.07
C PRO A 16 -14.27 2.02 -25.13
N PHE A 17 -13.85 0.85 -24.65
CA PHE A 17 -13.53 -0.26 -25.52
C PHE A 17 -14.70 -0.57 -26.43
N PRO A 18 -14.50 -0.74 -27.75
CA PRO A 18 -15.54 -1.22 -28.61
C PRO A 18 -16.01 -2.58 -28.11
N SER A 19 -17.32 -2.78 -28.04
CA SER A 19 -17.94 -4.06 -27.72
C SER A 19 -17.41 -5.11 -28.69
N ALA A 20 -16.45 -5.90 -28.27
CA ALA A 20 -15.88 -6.96 -29.07
C ALA A 20 -16.94 -8.05 -29.22
N SER A 21 -17.45 -8.24 -30.44
CA SER A 21 -18.18 -9.43 -30.79
C SER A 21 -17.32 -10.68 -30.53
N PRO A 22 -17.85 -11.79 -30.01
CA PRO A 22 -17.07 -12.96 -29.62
C PRO A 22 -16.66 -13.79 -30.85
N SER A 23 -15.67 -13.33 -31.62
CA SER A 23 -15.17 -14.05 -32.78
C SER A 23 -13.62 -14.16 -32.81
N SER A 24 -13.01 -14.41 -31.70
CA SER A 24 -11.66 -14.97 -31.67
C SER A 24 -11.63 -16.11 -30.65
N ARG A 25 -11.13 -17.28 -31.08
CA ARG A 25 -11.00 -18.47 -30.22
C ARG A 25 -10.17 -18.12 -28.99
N ALA A 26 -10.85 -17.81 -27.88
CA ALA A 26 -10.20 -17.67 -26.58
C ALA A 26 -9.43 -18.96 -26.27
N ARG A 27 -8.15 -18.85 -26.00
CA ARG A 27 -7.33 -20.00 -25.63
C ARG A 27 -7.77 -20.44 -24.23
N ARG A 28 -8.24 -21.69 -24.11
CA ARG A 28 -8.55 -22.30 -22.82
C ARG A 28 -7.25 -22.79 -22.18
N PHE A 29 -6.84 -22.17 -21.10
CA PHE A 29 -5.75 -22.66 -20.27
C PHE A 29 -6.33 -23.39 -19.07
N SER A 30 -6.10 -24.70 -19.01
CA SER A 30 -6.34 -25.49 -17.79
C SER A 30 -5.01 -25.71 -17.13
N ILE A 31 -4.80 -25.11 -15.96
CA ILE A 31 -3.60 -25.37 -15.15
C ILE A 31 -3.76 -26.76 -14.54
N ARG A 32 -3.27 -27.77 -15.25
CA ARG A 32 -3.22 -29.17 -14.79
C ARG A 32 -1.85 -29.41 -14.18
N GLY A 33 -1.74 -29.29 -12.86
CA GLY A 33 -0.51 -29.62 -12.13
C GLY A 33 -0.81 -30.20 -10.75
N PRO A 34 0.14 -30.94 -10.15
CA PRO A 34 0.03 -31.37 -8.77
C PRO A 34 0.05 -30.15 -7.83
N PRO A 35 -0.38 -30.27 -6.65
CA PRO A 35 -1.53 -29.73 -5.97
C PRO A 35 -1.57 -28.21 -5.77
N LEU A 36 -0.64 -27.38 -6.24
CA LEU A 36 -0.68 -25.93 -6.00
C LEU A 36 -0.14 -25.15 -7.22
N SER A 37 -1.02 -24.56 -8.01
CA SER A 37 -0.65 -23.64 -9.09
C SER A 37 -1.37 -22.30 -8.95
N VAL A 38 -0.67 -21.23 -9.32
CA VAL A 38 -1.17 -19.85 -9.27
C VAL A 38 -1.10 -19.26 -10.67
N ALA A 39 -2.21 -18.65 -11.11
CA ALA A 39 -2.23 -17.78 -12.28
C ALA A 39 -2.51 -16.35 -11.82
N VAL A 40 -1.72 -15.40 -12.31
CA VAL A 40 -1.91 -13.97 -12.09
C VAL A 40 -2.41 -13.35 -13.38
N ALA A 41 -3.56 -12.67 -13.33
CA ALA A 41 -4.04 -11.84 -14.42
C ALA A 41 -4.12 -10.39 -13.97
N ALA A 42 -3.58 -9.48 -14.76
CA ALA A 42 -3.50 -8.07 -14.42
C ALA A 42 -3.73 -7.18 -15.64
N ALA A 43 -4.45 -6.08 -15.43
CA ALA A 43 -4.72 -5.09 -16.46
C ALA A 43 -3.46 -4.31 -16.88
N ALA A 44 -2.44 -4.27 -16.02
CA ALA A 44 -1.19 -3.56 -16.26
C ALA A 44 0.01 -4.39 -15.77
N VAL A 45 1.19 -3.82 -15.90
CA VAL A 45 2.44 -4.45 -15.41
C VAL A 45 2.63 -4.22 -13.91
N PRO A 46 3.44 -5.03 -13.23
CA PRO A 46 3.79 -4.84 -11.83
C PRO A 46 4.33 -3.43 -11.54
N CYS A 47 4.07 -2.94 -10.33
CA CYS A 47 4.46 -1.60 -9.88
C CYS A 47 3.84 -0.42 -10.65
N SER A 48 2.88 -0.64 -11.55
CA SER A 48 2.19 0.46 -12.27
C SER A 48 1.16 1.22 -11.40
N GLY A 49 0.79 0.67 -10.25
CA GLY A 49 -0.15 1.25 -9.29
C GLY A 49 0.54 1.91 -8.08
N ALA A 50 -0.18 1.97 -6.96
CA ALA A 50 0.29 2.58 -5.72
C ALA A 50 1.60 1.98 -5.19
N THR A 51 1.86 0.70 -5.42
CA THR A 51 3.07 0.01 -4.97
C THR A 51 4.35 0.67 -5.52
N GLY A 52 4.42 0.88 -6.84
CA GLY A 52 5.59 1.50 -7.47
C GLY A 52 5.72 3.01 -7.19
N ALA A 53 4.62 3.66 -6.80
CA ALA A 53 4.63 5.07 -6.40
C ALA A 53 5.03 5.28 -4.93
N GLY A 54 5.19 4.22 -4.13
CA GLY A 54 5.48 4.33 -2.69
C GLY A 54 6.95 4.60 -2.37
N GLN A 55 7.21 4.99 -1.12
CA GLN A 55 8.56 5.24 -0.59
C GLN A 55 9.21 3.98 0.03
N GLY A 56 8.49 2.88 0.12
CA GLY A 56 9.06 1.60 0.56
C GLY A 56 9.16 1.40 2.07
N TYR A 57 8.37 2.09 2.88
CA TYR A 57 8.42 1.98 4.34
C TYR A 57 8.03 0.59 4.84
N VAL A 58 8.91 -0.02 5.63
CA VAL A 58 8.62 -1.17 6.50
C VAL A 58 8.83 -0.69 7.95
N TRP A 59 7.95 0.22 8.36
CA TRP A 59 8.08 1.01 9.58
C TRP A 59 6.99 0.70 10.60
N MET A 60 7.40 0.70 11.87
CA MET A 60 6.51 0.61 13.03
C MET A 60 6.21 1.99 13.64
N SER A 61 6.96 3.03 13.28
CA SER A 61 6.85 4.37 13.88
C SER A 61 5.47 5.00 13.77
N HIS A 62 4.70 4.69 12.72
CA HIS A 62 3.34 5.17 12.51
C HIS A 62 2.25 4.18 12.95
N ARG A 63 2.62 3.05 13.58
CA ARG A 63 1.69 2.04 14.07
C ARG A 63 1.29 2.28 15.52
N THR A 64 0.13 1.74 15.91
CA THR A 64 -0.37 1.83 17.28
C THR A 64 -0.53 0.42 17.84
N PRO A 65 0.21 0.06 18.90
CA PRO A 65 0.04 -1.21 19.58
C PRO A 65 -1.41 -1.44 20.02
N GLY A 66 -1.90 -2.65 19.82
CA GLY A 66 -3.28 -3.02 20.15
C GLY A 66 -4.35 -2.57 19.15
N SER A 67 -3.98 -1.85 18.08
CA SER A 67 -4.90 -1.60 16.98
C SER A 67 -5.13 -2.88 16.15
N ASP A 68 -6.25 -2.95 15.44
CA ASP A 68 -6.61 -4.10 14.59
C ASP A 68 -5.51 -4.48 13.58
N THR A 69 -4.72 -3.49 13.11
CA THR A 69 -3.64 -3.72 12.14
C THR A 69 -2.29 -4.04 12.77
N TRP A 70 -2.17 -3.98 14.11
CA TRP A 70 -0.89 -4.14 14.80
C TRP A 70 -0.24 -5.50 14.55
N ASP A 71 -0.96 -6.58 14.85
CA ASP A 71 -0.43 -7.94 14.72
C ASP A 71 -0.07 -8.29 13.27
N LEU A 72 -0.89 -7.82 12.32
CA LEU A 72 -0.60 -7.94 10.89
C LEU A 72 0.69 -7.19 10.52
N ALA A 73 0.90 -5.99 11.05
CA ALA A 73 2.10 -5.20 10.77
C ALA A 73 3.36 -5.85 11.36
N VAL A 74 3.30 -6.29 12.61
CA VAL A 74 4.40 -7.01 13.27
C VAL A 74 4.76 -8.28 12.50
N ARG A 75 3.74 -9.09 12.15
CA ARG A 75 3.97 -10.33 11.40
C ARG A 75 4.54 -10.07 10.01
N SER A 76 4.03 -9.08 9.31
CA SER A 76 4.51 -8.74 7.97
C SER A 76 5.94 -8.21 8.00
N LYS A 77 6.29 -7.37 9.00
CA LYS A 77 7.67 -6.90 9.19
C LYS A 77 8.62 -8.06 9.40
N GLN A 78 8.27 -9.00 10.28
CA GLN A 78 9.07 -10.21 10.50
C GLN A 78 9.29 -11.00 9.21
N LEU A 79 8.25 -11.20 8.39
CA LEU A 79 8.36 -11.92 7.13
C LEU A 79 9.28 -11.20 6.12
N TRP A 80 9.28 -9.86 6.11
CA TRP A 80 10.22 -9.09 5.31
C TRP A 80 11.66 -9.25 5.82
N GLU A 81 11.87 -9.27 7.12
CA GLU A 81 13.18 -9.49 7.74
C GLU A 81 13.70 -10.91 7.47
N ASP A 82 12.83 -11.92 7.58
CA ASP A 82 13.17 -13.31 7.27
C ASP A 82 13.57 -13.46 5.79
N LEU A 83 12.81 -12.84 4.86
CA LEU A 83 13.15 -12.85 3.44
C LEU A 83 14.47 -12.13 3.16
N ALA A 84 14.72 -11.00 3.82
CA ALA A 84 15.98 -10.28 3.70
C ALA A 84 17.16 -11.12 4.19
N ALA A 85 17.03 -11.79 5.34
CA ALA A 85 18.05 -12.67 5.87
C ALA A 85 18.34 -13.87 4.95
N GLU A 86 17.30 -14.44 4.32
CA GLU A 86 17.47 -15.49 3.33
C GLU A 86 18.27 -14.99 2.11
N MET A 87 17.97 -13.77 1.62
CA MET A 87 18.71 -13.19 0.49
C MET A 87 20.17 -12.90 0.84
N ASP A 88 20.45 -12.45 2.06
CA ASP A 88 21.81 -12.24 2.55
C ASP A 88 22.61 -13.56 2.61
N GLY A 89 21.95 -14.68 2.90
CA GLY A 89 22.57 -15.99 2.91
C GLY A 89 22.81 -16.62 1.52
N LEU A 90 22.06 -16.21 0.51
CA LEU A 90 22.04 -16.89 -0.80
C LEU A 90 22.85 -16.19 -1.90
N ARG A 91 23.17 -14.89 -1.79
CA ARG A 91 23.70 -14.10 -2.91
C ARG A 91 24.79 -13.11 -2.51
N ALA A 92 25.78 -12.93 -3.40
CA ALA A 92 26.62 -11.73 -3.40
C ALA A 92 25.70 -10.50 -3.60
N GLY A 93 25.85 -9.46 -2.78
CA GLY A 93 24.99 -8.28 -2.78
C GLY A 93 23.75 -8.39 -1.88
N GLY A 94 23.36 -9.61 -1.49
CA GLY A 94 22.37 -9.88 -0.45
C GLY A 94 21.01 -9.22 -0.63
N ALA A 95 20.38 -8.89 0.49
CA ALA A 95 19.07 -8.25 0.55
C ALA A 95 19.07 -6.83 -0.03
N ARG A 96 20.20 -6.10 0.07
CA ARG A 96 20.32 -4.75 -0.48
C ARG A 96 20.13 -4.73 -2.00
N GLU A 97 20.78 -5.62 -2.72
CA GLU A 97 20.65 -5.69 -4.18
C GLU A 97 19.37 -6.39 -4.63
N SER A 98 18.86 -7.36 -3.84
CA SER A 98 17.71 -8.17 -4.22
C SER A 98 16.37 -7.50 -3.93
N LEU A 99 16.26 -6.81 -2.79
CA LEU A 99 15.04 -6.20 -2.26
C LEU A 99 15.12 -4.68 -2.17
N GLY A 100 16.30 -4.09 -2.34
CA GLY A 100 16.54 -2.72 -1.93
C GLY A 100 16.45 -2.53 -0.42
N TRP A 101 16.82 -3.57 0.36
CA TRP A 101 16.72 -3.57 1.81
C TRP A 101 17.71 -2.60 2.44
N MET A 102 17.21 -1.58 3.12
CA MET A 102 18.02 -0.54 3.76
C MET A 102 17.69 -0.44 5.24
N LYS A 103 18.73 -0.42 6.07
CA LYS A 103 18.65 -0.23 7.53
C LYS A 103 18.67 1.26 7.86
N THR A 104 17.67 1.99 7.39
CA THR A 104 17.63 3.45 7.55
C THR A 104 17.20 3.91 8.92
N GLY A 105 16.49 3.06 9.69
CA GLY A 105 15.68 3.56 10.80
C GLY A 105 14.59 4.51 10.33
N SER A 106 13.83 5.05 11.27
CA SER A 106 12.82 6.07 10.97
C SER A 106 12.80 7.17 12.03
N LEU A 107 12.61 8.40 11.60
CA LEU A 107 12.41 9.58 12.45
C LEU A 107 10.99 10.10 12.25
N LEU A 108 10.17 10.00 13.29
CA LEU A 108 8.88 10.68 13.35
C LEU A 108 9.09 12.01 14.08
N VAL A 109 8.88 13.12 13.36
CA VAL A 109 9.34 14.44 13.77
C VAL A 109 8.20 15.32 14.23
N GLY A 110 8.37 15.96 15.39
CA GLY A 110 7.51 17.02 15.91
C GLY A 110 8.27 18.35 15.99
N ARG A 111 7.59 19.47 15.74
CA ARG A 111 8.16 20.82 15.70
C ARG A 111 7.73 21.69 16.88
N THR A 112 6.79 21.22 17.69
CA THR A 112 6.25 21.94 18.84
C THR A 112 6.36 21.09 20.10
N SER A 113 6.39 21.74 21.29
CA SER A 113 6.39 21.05 22.58
C SER A 113 5.18 20.12 22.73
N LYS A 114 4.03 20.46 22.15
CA LYS A 114 2.82 19.61 22.17
C LYS A 114 3.03 18.34 21.36
N GLU A 115 3.59 18.47 20.16
CA GLU A 115 3.93 17.32 19.31
C GLU A 115 4.97 16.43 19.95
N LEU A 116 5.99 17.02 20.61
CA LEU A 116 7.00 16.26 21.33
C LEU A 116 6.38 15.44 22.47
N ALA A 117 5.47 16.02 23.26
CA ALA A 117 4.75 15.29 24.30
C ALA A 117 3.92 14.11 23.71
N THR A 118 3.32 14.30 22.53
CA THR A 118 2.63 13.20 21.81
C THR A 118 3.60 12.09 21.40
N LEU A 119 4.80 12.46 20.93
CA LEU A 119 5.82 11.48 20.57
C LEU A 119 6.34 10.71 21.80
N GLU A 120 6.55 11.38 22.92
CA GLU A 120 6.96 10.75 24.18
C GLU A 120 5.94 9.71 24.68
N GLU A 121 4.65 10.00 24.56
CA GLU A 121 3.60 9.04 24.91
C GLU A 121 3.62 7.86 23.95
N LYS A 122 3.77 8.11 22.66
CA LYS A 122 3.87 7.06 21.64
C LYS A 122 5.10 6.16 21.88
N ILE A 123 6.22 6.73 22.28
CA ILE A 123 7.43 5.97 22.65
C ILE A 123 7.15 5.01 23.80
N LYS A 124 6.46 5.45 24.86
CA LYS A 124 6.10 4.60 25.99
C LYS A 124 5.27 3.41 25.55
N VAL A 125 4.23 3.66 24.75
CA VAL A 125 3.32 2.59 24.26
C VAL A 125 4.08 1.60 23.36
N LEU A 126 4.92 2.08 22.44
CA LEU A 126 5.73 1.24 21.57
C LEU A 126 6.76 0.42 22.37
N SER A 127 7.43 1.03 23.35
CA SER A 127 8.41 0.34 24.20
C SER A 127 7.74 -0.76 25.04
N GLN A 128 6.55 -0.52 25.58
CA GLN A 128 5.76 -1.55 26.27
C GLN A 128 5.38 -2.71 25.35
N ALA A 129 5.21 -2.46 24.06
CA ALA A 129 4.97 -3.48 23.05
C ALA A 129 6.26 -4.15 22.52
N GLY A 130 7.43 -3.84 23.11
CA GLY A 130 8.72 -4.45 22.75
C GLY A 130 9.40 -3.82 21.53
N ILE A 131 8.96 -2.65 21.09
CA ILE A 131 9.60 -1.91 20.00
C ILE A 131 10.64 -0.94 20.60
N ASN A 132 11.88 -1.02 20.12
CA ASN A 132 12.92 -0.07 20.50
C ASN A 132 12.63 1.29 19.89
N ALA A 133 12.29 2.28 20.73
CA ALA A 133 11.97 3.64 20.34
C ALA A 133 12.66 4.62 21.29
N GLU A 134 13.32 5.62 20.72
CA GLU A 134 14.13 6.61 21.44
C GLU A 134 13.55 8.01 21.23
N CYS A 135 13.56 8.84 22.30
CA CYS A 135 13.23 10.25 22.21
C CYS A 135 14.49 11.07 21.93
N LEU A 136 14.47 11.85 20.87
CA LEU A 136 15.55 12.74 20.49
C LEU A 136 15.13 14.20 20.69
N SER A 137 15.90 14.95 21.49
CA SER A 137 15.80 16.40 21.56
C SER A 137 16.23 17.04 20.23
N ALA A 138 15.91 18.32 20.02
CA ALA A 138 16.36 19.06 18.84
C ALA A 138 17.87 18.99 18.62
N SER A 139 18.68 19.06 19.70
CA SER A 139 20.15 18.98 19.62
C SER A 139 20.65 17.57 19.26
N SER A 140 20.06 16.53 19.86
CA SER A 140 20.41 15.13 19.53
C SER A 140 19.97 14.79 18.10
N LEU A 141 18.80 15.28 17.67
CA LEU A 141 18.30 15.10 16.31
C LEU A 141 19.19 15.79 15.28
N HIS A 142 19.65 17.03 15.56
CA HIS A 142 20.56 17.73 14.67
C HIS A 142 21.93 17.03 14.55
N ALA A 143 22.43 16.41 15.64
CA ALA A 143 23.66 15.61 15.57
C ALA A 143 23.50 14.35 14.71
N LEU A 144 22.31 13.74 14.74
CA LEU A 144 21.98 12.52 13.98
C LEU A 144 21.65 12.82 12.51
N GLU A 145 20.92 13.91 12.26
CA GLU A 145 20.40 14.34 10.96
C GLU A 145 20.64 15.85 10.77
N PRO A 146 21.88 16.26 10.42
CA PRO A 146 22.27 17.68 10.39
C PRO A 146 21.49 18.54 9.40
N ALA A 147 20.91 17.92 8.37
CA ALA A 147 20.13 18.63 7.36
C ALA A 147 18.73 19.01 7.86
N LEU A 148 18.25 18.39 8.95
CA LEU A 148 16.91 18.55 9.48
C LEU A 148 16.85 19.69 10.51
N CYS A 149 15.87 20.58 10.36
CA CYS A 149 15.62 21.68 11.29
C CYS A 149 14.19 21.59 11.85
N VAL A 150 14.08 21.46 13.18
CA VAL A 150 12.78 21.34 13.87
C VAL A 150 12.48 22.49 14.83
N GLY A 151 13.41 23.43 14.98
CA GLY A 151 13.34 24.46 16.02
C GLY A 151 13.73 23.94 17.40
N ASN A 152 13.82 24.86 18.39
CA ASN A 152 14.31 24.52 19.73
C ASN A 152 13.32 23.67 20.55
N ASP A 153 12.02 23.81 20.29
CA ASP A 153 10.94 23.12 21.00
C ASP A 153 10.54 21.80 20.32
N GLY A 154 11.20 21.45 19.22
CA GLY A 154 10.95 20.24 18.46
C GLY A 154 11.86 19.07 18.88
N GLY A 155 11.61 17.92 18.25
CA GLY A 155 12.37 16.71 18.44
C GLY A 155 11.84 15.59 17.57
N ALA A 156 12.26 14.36 17.87
CA ALA A 156 11.79 13.20 17.11
C ALA A 156 11.68 11.95 18.00
N MET A 157 10.82 11.05 17.56
CA MET A 157 10.88 9.64 17.94
C MET A 157 11.74 8.90 16.90
N PHE A 158 12.76 8.20 17.35
CA PHE A 158 13.64 7.39 16.51
C PHE A 158 13.39 5.90 16.72
N LEU A 159 13.17 5.17 15.65
CA LEU A 159 13.09 3.72 15.63
C LEU A 159 14.24 3.15 14.78
N PRO A 160 15.33 2.67 15.41
CA PRO A 160 16.51 2.19 14.69
C PRO A 160 16.26 0.90 13.92
N GLU A 161 15.24 0.13 14.31
CA GLU A 161 14.90 -1.16 13.70
C GLU A 161 13.88 -1.04 12.54
N ASP A 162 13.46 0.16 12.17
CA ASP A 162 12.66 0.38 10.98
C ASP A 162 13.52 0.26 9.71
N ARG A 163 12.92 -0.24 8.65
CA ARG A 163 13.61 -0.58 7.40
C ARG A 163 12.91 0.06 6.21
N GLN A 164 13.63 0.14 5.11
CA GLN A 164 13.09 0.56 3.83
C GLN A 164 13.41 -0.48 2.76
N ILE A 165 12.52 -0.66 1.80
CA ILE A 165 12.72 -1.53 0.63
C ILE A 165 12.45 -0.75 -0.65
N ASP A 166 13.04 -1.20 -1.74
CA ASP A 166 12.69 -0.70 -3.07
C ASP A 166 11.54 -1.54 -3.64
N ALA A 167 10.41 -0.90 -3.94
CA ALA A 167 9.21 -1.60 -4.40
C ALA A 167 9.44 -2.37 -5.70
N PHE A 168 10.19 -1.80 -6.65
CA PHE A 168 10.48 -2.46 -7.93
C PHE A 168 11.40 -3.67 -7.77
N GLN A 169 12.45 -3.55 -6.94
CA GLN A 169 13.36 -4.65 -6.65
C GLN A 169 12.63 -5.77 -5.90
N ALA A 170 11.88 -5.43 -4.87
CA ALA A 170 11.12 -6.41 -4.07
C ALA A 170 10.10 -7.19 -4.92
N VAL A 171 9.31 -6.49 -5.72
CA VAL A 171 8.34 -7.12 -6.62
C VAL A 171 9.05 -7.98 -7.67
N SER A 172 10.12 -7.46 -8.29
CA SER A 172 10.91 -8.21 -9.29
C SER A 172 11.53 -9.49 -8.72
N LEU A 173 12.00 -9.45 -7.47
CA LEU A 173 12.49 -10.66 -6.78
C LEU A 173 11.36 -11.69 -6.60
N ILE A 174 10.20 -11.27 -6.10
CA ILE A 174 9.04 -12.14 -5.88
C ILE A 174 8.59 -12.76 -7.22
N GLU A 175 8.49 -11.96 -8.29
CA GLU A 175 8.19 -12.48 -9.64
C GLU A 175 9.23 -13.49 -10.09
N LYS A 176 10.52 -13.20 -9.93
CA LYS A 176 11.61 -14.11 -10.32
C LYS A 176 11.55 -15.43 -9.57
N ILE A 177 11.27 -15.41 -8.26
CA ILE A 177 11.09 -16.63 -7.46
C ILE A 177 9.87 -17.40 -8.00
N ASN A 178 8.74 -16.75 -8.20
CA ASN A 178 7.52 -17.38 -8.69
C ASN A 178 7.69 -17.96 -10.10
N ARG A 179 8.36 -17.26 -11.02
CA ARG A 179 8.67 -17.72 -12.37
C ARG A 179 9.51 -18.99 -12.40
N SER A 180 10.29 -19.27 -11.36
CA SER A 180 11.02 -20.54 -11.25
C SER A 180 10.11 -21.78 -11.20
N TYR A 181 8.83 -21.58 -10.88
CA TYR A 181 7.79 -22.62 -10.87
C TYR A 181 7.02 -22.75 -12.20
N THR A 182 7.23 -21.86 -13.17
CA THR A 182 6.58 -21.90 -14.49
C THR A 182 6.88 -23.18 -15.26
N PRO A 183 8.14 -23.68 -15.34
CA PRO A 183 8.44 -24.94 -16.04
C PRO A 183 7.72 -26.17 -15.45
N LYS A 184 7.28 -26.06 -14.18
CA LYS A 184 6.53 -27.12 -13.50
C LYS A 184 5.01 -26.96 -13.68
N GLY A 185 4.55 -25.99 -14.49
CA GLY A 185 3.13 -25.67 -14.66
C GLY A 185 2.44 -25.16 -13.39
N ARG A 186 3.21 -24.62 -12.44
CA ARG A 186 2.68 -24.18 -11.13
C ARG A 186 2.51 -22.68 -11.00
N TYR A 187 3.02 -21.90 -11.94
CA TYR A 187 2.91 -20.45 -11.97
C TYR A 187 2.75 -19.92 -13.38
N MET A 188 1.91 -18.89 -13.54
CA MET A 188 1.70 -18.18 -14.79
C MET A 188 1.35 -16.72 -14.52
N GLU A 189 1.84 -15.83 -15.36
CA GLU A 189 1.55 -14.39 -15.36
C GLU A 189 0.93 -13.97 -16.68
N LEU A 190 -0.13 -13.19 -16.63
CA LEU A 190 -0.82 -12.60 -17.77
C LEU A 190 -1.00 -11.10 -17.50
N TYR A 191 -0.04 -10.31 -17.94
CA TYR A 191 -0.09 -8.85 -17.86
C TYR A 191 -0.75 -8.25 -19.10
N ASN A 192 -1.32 -7.04 -18.96
CA ASN A 192 -2.12 -6.38 -19.99
C ASN A 192 -3.28 -7.29 -20.47
N ASP A 193 -3.85 -8.01 -19.54
CA ASP A 193 -4.96 -8.93 -19.76
C ASP A 193 -5.98 -8.77 -18.59
N PRO A 194 -6.79 -7.70 -18.61
CA PRO A 194 -7.72 -7.39 -17.54
C PRO A 194 -8.77 -8.47 -17.35
N ALA A 195 -9.10 -8.74 -16.09
CA ALA A 195 -10.24 -9.56 -15.72
C ALA A 195 -11.54 -8.85 -16.10
N MET A 196 -12.44 -9.56 -16.77
CA MET A 196 -13.70 -9.01 -17.30
C MET A 196 -14.91 -9.53 -16.56
N SER A 197 -14.92 -10.82 -16.19
CA SER A 197 -16.06 -11.44 -15.49
C SER A 197 -15.63 -12.71 -14.74
N LEU A 198 -16.46 -13.10 -13.78
CA LEU A 198 -16.35 -14.40 -13.10
C LEU A 198 -17.17 -15.43 -13.85
N ILE A 199 -16.63 -16.64 -14.01
CA ILE A 199 -17.33 -17.81 -14.53
C ILE A 199 -17.86 -18.59 -13.33
N ARG A 200 -19.18 -18.71 -13.23
CA ARG A 200 -19.85 -19.41 -12.13
C ARG A 200 -20.44 -20.73 -12.60
N SER A 201 -20.41 -21.71 -11.73
CA SER A 201 -21.14 -22.95 -11.90
C SER A 201 -22.66 -22.70 -11.77
N GLU A 202 -23.44 -23.11 -12.75
CA GLU A 202 -24.91 -23.03 -12.69
C GLU A 202 -25.48 -23.95 -11.59
N VAL A 203 -24.76 -25.02 -11.26
CA VAL A 203 -25.22 -26.03 -10.29
C VAL A 203 -24.87 -25.63 -8.84
N THR A 204 -23.66 -25.12 -8.60
CA THR A 204 -23.15 -24.89 -7.24
C THR A 204 -23.07 -23.43 -6.87
N GLY A 205 -23.20 -22.51 -7.82
CA GLY A 205 -22.98 -21.07 -7.64
C GLY A 205 -21.50 -20.68 -7.40
N ARG A 206 -20.60 -21.65 -7.27
CA ARG A 206 -19.17 -21.40 -7.05
C ARG A 206 -18.52 -20.76 -8.27
N VAL A 207 -17.53 -19.93 -8.03
CA VAL A 207 -16.68 -19.40 -9.09
C VAL A 207 -15.71 -20.47 -9.55
N GLU A 208 -15.82 -20.87 -10.82
CA GLU A 208 -14.98 -21.89 -11.45
C GLU A 208 -13.79 -21.27 -12.19
N GLY A 209 -13.90 -19.97 -12.52
CA GLY A 209 -12.85 -19.31 -13.26
C GLY A 209 -13.08 -17.81 -13.42
N VAL A 210 -12.18 -17.22 -14.17
CA VAL A 210 -12.17 -15.81 -14.54
C VAL A 210 -11.99 -15.69 -16.03
N GLN A 211 -12.86 -14.93 -16.67
CA GLN A 211 -12.67 -14.48 -18.04
C GLN A 211 -11.87 -13.19 -18.02
N THR A 212 -10.76 -13.18 -18.71
CA THR A 212 -9.98 -11.97 -19.02
C THR A 212 -10.29 -11.49 -20.42
N SER A 213 -9.69 -10.37 -20.84
CA SER A 213 -9.86 -9.85 -22.21
C SER A 213 -9.36 -10.81 -23.29
N LYS A 214 -8.40 -11.69 -22.97
CA LYS A 214 -7.73 -12.57 -23.94
C LYS A 214 -7.85 -14.05 -23.60
N ASN A 215 -8.13 -14.41 -22.35
CA ASN A 215 -8.02 -15.77 -21.85
C ASN A 215 -9.20 -16.14 -20.95
N ILE A 216 -9.34 -17.44 -20.69
CA ILE A 216 -10.19 -17.98 -19.63
C ILE A 216 -9.28 -18.76 -18.67
N LEU A 217 -9.31 -18.40 -17.39
CA LEU A 217 -8.54 -19.03 -16.32
C LEU A 217 -9.49 -19.78 -15.39
N TYR A 218 -9.28 -21.07 -15.22
CA TYR A 218 -10.06 -21.88 -14.28
C TYR A 218 -9.31 -22.04 -12.95
N GLY A 219 -9.91 -21.55 -11.87
CA GLY A 219 -9.40 -21.69 -10.50
C GLY A 219 -10.08 -22.85 -9.78
N ARG A 220 -9.28 -23.79 -9.25
CA ARG A 220 -9.83 -24.97 -8.56
C ARG A 220 -10.14 -24.71 -7.09
N LYS A 221 -9.30 -23.97 -6.39
CA LYS A 221 -9.44 -23.69 -4.96
C LYS A 221 -10.06 -22.34 -4.69
N ALA A 222 -9.45 -21.28 -5.19
CA ALA A 222 -9.91 -19.92 -4.92
C ALA A 222 -9.54 -18.94 -6.03
N THR A 223 -10.28 -17.85 -6.07
CA THR A 223 -9.98 -16.63 -6.81
C THR A 223 -9.70 -15.52 -5.81
N VAL A 224 -8.58 -14.83 -5.96
CA VAL A 224 -8.21 -13.70 -5.09
C VAL A 224 -8.28 -12.41 -5.88
N VAL A 225 -9.09 -11.46 -5.42
CA VAL A 225 -9.20 -10.11 -5.97
C VAL A 225 -8.29 -9.18 -5.17
N ALA A 226 -7.16 -8.79 -5.76
CA ALA A 226 -6.15 -7.93 -5.15
C ALA A 226 -5.90 -6.68 -6.00
N SER A 227 -6.97 -6.02 -6.46
CA SER A 227 -6.92 -4.93 -7.44
C SER A 227 -6.78 -3.53 -6.81
N GLY A 228 -6.38 -3.45 -5.53
CA GLY A 228 -6.10 -2.19 -4.85
C GLY A 228 -7.29 -1.22 -4.92
N ALA A 229 -7.04 0.03 -5.31
CA ALA A 229 -8.09 1.06 -5.39
C ALA A 229 -9.20 0.75 -6.41
N TRP A 230 -8.96 -0.15 -7.36
CA TRP A 230 -9.95 -0.55 -8.39
C TRP A 230 -10.86 -1.69 -7.93
N THR A 231 -10.70 -2.22 -6.71
CA THR A 231 -11.46 -3.39 -6.22
C THR A 231 -12.96 -3.14 -6.26
N ARG A 232 -13.44 -1.97 -5.85
CA ARG A 232 -14.87 -1.63 -5.89
C ARG A 232 -15.44 -1.71 -7.30
N SER A 233 -14.79 -1.04 -8.25
CA SER A 233 -15.23 -1.01 -9.65
C SER A 233 -15.22 -2.41 -10.28
N LEU A 234 -14.19 -3.22 -9.98
CA LEU A 234 -14.05 -4.56 -10.49
C LEU A 234 -15.15 -5.49 -9.93
N LEU A 235 -15.43 -5.40 -8.64
CA LEU A 235 -16.49 -6.17 -8.01
C LEU A 235 -17.86 -5.79 -8.57
N HIS A 236 -18.16 -4.52 -8.75
CA HIS A 236 -19.40 -4.08 -9.39
C HIS A 236 -19.54 -4.66 -10.79
N SER A 237 -18.46 -4.73 -11.57
CA SER A 237 -18.50 -5.36 -12.91
C SER A 237 -18.72 -6.86 -12.84
N PHE A 238 -18.22 -7.54 -11.80
CA PHE A 238 -18.38 -8.99 -11.64
C PHE A 238 -19.73 -9.41 -11.09
N LEU A 239 -20.30 -8.61 -10.20
CA LEU A 239 -21.52 -8.96 -9.47
C LEU A 239 -22.78 -8.38 -10.11
N GLY A 240 -22.62 -7.37 -10.95
CA GLY A 240 -23.72 -6.66 -11.58
C GLY A 240 -24.45 -5.68 -10.65
N PRO A 241 -25.41 -4.93 -11.19
CA PRO A 241 -26.04 -3.81 -10.49
C PRO A 241 -26.96 -4.21 -9.30
N ASN A 242 -27.36 -5.47 -9.24
CA ASN A 242 -28.24 -5.97 -8.18
C ASN A 242 -27.48 -6.52 -6.94
N SER A 243 -26.15 -6.42 -6.94
CA SER A 243 -25.38 -6.87 -5.79
C SER A 243 -25.55 -5.94 -4.60
N THR A 244 -25.78 -6.54 -3.43
CA THR A 244 -25.81 -5.82 -2.13
C THR A 244 -24.42 -5.59 -1.56
N LEU A 245 -23.40 -6.24 -2.13
CA LEU A 245 -22.01 -6.08 -1.68
C LEU A 245 -21.42 -4.82 -2.30
N ASP A 246 -21.16 -3.83 -1.47
CA ASP A 246 -20.40 -2.64 -1.82
C ASP A 246 -19.25 -2.44 -0.85
N ILE A 247 -18.03 -2.67 -1.31
CA ILE A 247 -16.82 -2.39 -0.53
C ILE A 247 -16.41 -0.95 -0.78
N PRO A 248 -16.43 -0.07 0.23
CA PRO A 248 -16.30 1.38 0.04
C PRO A 248 -14.86 1.84 -0.18
N VAL A 249 -14.03 1.00 -0.83
CA VAL A 249 -12.67 1.39 -1.19
C VAL A 249 -12.68 2.50 -2.23
N LYS A 250 -11.91 3.57 -1.95
CA LYS A 250 -11.79 4.74 -2.82
C LYS A 250 -10.34 4.96 -3.26
N PRO A 251 -10.09 5.44 -4.48
CA PRO A 251 -8.76 5.89 -4.88
C PRO A 251 -8.40 7.19 -4.16
N ARG A 252 -7.40 7.17 -3.29
CA ARG A 252 -6.81 8.35 -2.68
C ARG A 252 -5.49 8.64 -3.37
N LYS A 253 -5.52 9.60 -4.28
CA LYS A 253 -4.37 10.02 -5.08
C LYS A 253 -3.31 10.67 -4.21
N GLY A 254 -2.04 10.43 -4.51
CA GLY A 254 -0.91 11.09 -3.88
C GLY A 254 0.23 11.29 -4.85
N HIS A 255 0.97 12.38 -4.64
CA HIS A 255 2.17 12.74 -5.40
C HIS A 255 3.41 12.54 -4.53
N LEU A 256 4.48 12.08 -5.16
CA LEU A 256 5.84 12.13 -4.63
C LEU A 256 6.74 12.79 -5.67
N LEU A 257 7.68 13.57 -5.20
CA LEU A 257 8.72 14.21 -5.99
C LEU A 257 10.02 13.44 -5.78
N VAL A 258 10.63 12.94 -6.85
CA VAL A 258 11.93 12.26 -6.82
C VAL A 258 12.97 13.17 -7.43
N LEU A 259 14.00 13.49 -6.68
CA LEU A 259 15.10 14.36 -7.08
C LEU A 259 16.33 13.51 -7.31
N GLU A 260 16.72 13.37 -8.56
CA GLU A 260 17.95 12.69 -8.95
C GLU A 260 19.16 13.62 -8.71
N ASN A 261 20.26 13.04 -8.25
CA ASN A 261 21.54 13.76 -8.06
C ASN A 261 21.42 15.05 -7.21
N PHE A 262 20.54 15.02 -6.18
CA PHE A 262 20.33 16.16 -5.31
C PHE A 262 21.33 16.15 -4.15
N ASP A 263 22.56 16.62 -4.41
CA ASP A 263 23.67 16.57 -3.45
C ASP A 263 23.56 17.58 -2.29
N MET A 264 22.63 18.53 -2.37
CA MET A 264 22.46 19.58 -1.37
C MET A 264 21.84 19.08 -0.06
N LEU A 265 21.18 17.93 -0.08
CA LEU A 265 20.52 17.35 1.07
C LEU A 265 20.95 15.88 1.23
N LYS A 266 21.74 15.62 2.27
CA LYS A 266 22.12 14.25 2.64
C LYS A 266 21.27 13.82 3.83
N LEU A 267 20.48 12.76 3.62
CA LEU A 267 19.70 12.12 4.68
C LEU A 267 20.41 10.84 5.13
N ASN A 268 20.45 10.62 6.44
CA ASN A 268 20.93 9.37 7.02
C ASN A 268 19.78 8.42 7.33
N HIS A 269 18.57 8.96 7.56
CA HIS A 269 17.39 8.22 8.01
C HIS A 269 16.17 8.55 7.16
N GLY A 270 15.15 7.71 7.23
CA GLY A 270 13.83 8.04 6.71
C GLY A 270 13.09 8.97 7.67
N ILE A 271 12.46 10.00 7.15
CA ILE A 271 11.85 11.08 7.95
C ILE A 271 10.38 11.22 7.58
N MET A 272 9.54 11.40 8.60
CA MET A 272 8.11 11.63 8.50
C MET A 272 7.70 12.66 9.55
N GLU A 273 6.91 13.66 9.21
CA GLU A 273 6.32 14.54 10.22
C GLU A 273 5.18 13.87 10.97
N LEU A 274 4.96 14.26 12.23
CA LEU A 274 3.91 13.68 13.07
C LEU A 274 2.52 13.84 12.44
N GLY A 275 2.21 14.97 11.85
CA GLY A 275 0.93 15.23 11.18
C GLY A 275 0.59 14.23 10.06
N TYR A 276 1.58 13.51 9.52
CA TYR A 276 1.31 12.41 8.58
C TYR A 276 0.52 11.28 9.21
N VAL A 277 0.76 10.98 10.49
CA VAL A 277 0.15 9.86 11.22
C VAL A 277 -1.32 10.15 11.53
N ASP A 278 -1.65 11.39 11.84
CA ASP A 278 -3.03 11.82 12.15
C ASP A 278 -3.99 11.60 10.97
N HIS A 279 -3.45 11.59 9.76
CA HIS A 279 -4.21 11.31 8.53
C HIS A 279 -4.30 9.82 8.18
N GLN A 280 -3.66 8.92 8.92
CA GLN A 280 -3.70 7.46 8.71
C GLN A 280 -4.51 6.72 9.79
N GLY A 281 -4.75 7.33 10.94
CA GLY A 281 -5.42 6.70 12.09
C GLY A 281 -6.95 6.71 11.99
N ASP A 282 -7.56 5.84 12.78
CA ASP A 282 -9.01 5.67 12.94
C ASP A 282 -9.73 6.92 13.53
N ASN A 283 -9.00 8.01 13.79
CA ASN A 283 -9.50 9.22 14.43
C ASN A 283 -9.67 10.37 13.44
N SER A 284 -10.50 10.18 12.41
CA SER A 284 -11.00 11.31 11.60
C SER A 284 -11.99 12.21 12.40
N HIS A 285 -12.04 12.07 13.72
CA HIS A 285 -12.88 12.88 14.61
C HIS A 285 -12.13 13.93 15.44
N SER A 286 -10.83 14.10 15.27
CA SER A 286 -10.10 15.08 16.05
C SER A 286 -9.53 16.22 15.22
N ILE A 287 -10.09 17.38 15.52
CA ILE A 287 -9.51 18.72 15.38
C ILE A 287 -9.64 19.35 13.99
N HIS A 288 -10.88 19.58 13.53
CA HIS A 288 -11.20 20.84 12.89
C HIS A 288 -11.49 21.90 13.97
N LEU A 289 -10.48 22.67 14.34
CA LEU A 289 -10.67 23.97 14.97
C LEU A 289 -10.84 25.01 13.86
N SER A 290 -11.96 24.94 13.16
CA SER A 290 -12.60 26.09 12.53
C SER A 290 -14.02 25.67 12.10
N SER A 291 -14.96 26.28 12.77
CA SER A 291 -16.38 26.21 12.52
C SER A 291 -16.72 26.88 11.19
N THR A 292 -16.96 26.12 10.13
CA THR A 292 -17.93 26.46 9.07
C THR A 292 -18.25 25.21 8.27
N SER A 293 -19.50 24.81 8.28
CA SER A 293 -20.06 23.70 7.52
C SER A 293 -20.22 24.09 6.05
N ASN A 294 -19.30 23.69 5.19
CA ASN A 294 -19.51 23.69 3.74
C ASN A 294 -19.03 22.34 3.16
N GLU A 295 -19.86 21.70 2.38
CA GLU A 295 -19.62 20.41 1.72
C GLU A 295 -18.42 20.43 0.74
N ASP A 296 -17.88 21.60 0.43
CA ASP A 296 -16.74 21.80 -0.48
C ASP A 296 -15.36 21.56 0.16
N GLU A 297 -15.26 21.36 1.49
CA GLU A 297 -13.97 21.14 2.18
C GLU A 297 -13.38 19.71 2.02
N HIS A 298 -14.14 18.76 1.50
CA HIS A 298 -13.64 17.40 1.27
C HIS A 298 -12.69 17.25 0.07
N ASP A 299 -12.54 18.27 -0.74
CA ASP A 299 -11.75 18.23 -1.98
C ASP A 299 -10.35 18.86 -1.84
N ALA A 300 -10.03 19.48 -0.71
CA ALA A 300 -8.73 20.10 -0.48
C ALA A 300 -7.63 19.03 -0.29
N ALA A 301 -6.52 19.20 -1.01
CA ALA A 301 -5.38 18.31 -0.87
C ALA A 301 -4.72 18.47 0.51
N SER A 302 -4.50 17.36 1.21
CA SER A 302 -3.69 17.33 2.43
C SER A 302 -2.23 17.10 2.08
N ILE A 303 -1.33 17.92 2.61
CA ILE A 303 0.11 17.82 2.40
C ILE A 303 0.77 17.46 3.74
N SER A 304 1.71 16.51 3.70
CA SER A 304 2.55 16.16 4.87
C SER A 304 3.97 15.90 4.42
N MET A 305 4.95 16.32 5.21
CA MET A 305 6.36 16.11 4.89
C MET A 305 6.76 14.66 5.17
N THR A 306 7.31 14.02 4.14
CA THR A 306 8.04 12.76 4.21
C THR A 306 9.27 12.84 3.33
N ALA A 307 10.40 12.34 3.80
CA ALA A 307 11.66 12.38 3.07
C ALA A 307 12.43 11.07 3.24
N THR A 308 12.88 10.47 2.13
CA THR A 308 13.74 9.28 2.14
C THR A 308 14.74 9.34 1.00
N LEU A 309 15.80 8.55 1.12
CA LEU A 309 16.62 8.19 -0.04
C LEU A 309 16.20 6.84 -0.59
N ASN A 310 16.14 6.70 -1.91
CA ASN A 310 15.97 5.40 -2.53
C ASN A 310 17.33 4.67 -2.66
N THR A 311 17.34 3.45 -3.20
CA THR A 311 18.56 2.64 -3.36
C THR A 311 19.62 3.25 -4.27
N LYS A 312 19.22 4.20 -5.13
CA LYS A 312 20.12 4.96 -6.02
C LYS A 312 20.66 6.24 -5.39
N GLY A 313 20.21 6.56 -4.16
CA GLY A 313 20.58 7.80 -3.48
C GLY A 313 19.73 9.01 -3.91
N HIS A 314 18.67 8.82 -4.69
CA HIS A 314 17.78 9.90 -5.05
C HIS A 314 16.89 10.29 -3.86
N LEU A 315 16.71 11.58 -3.63
CA LEU A 315 15.83 12.10 -2.60
C LEU A 315 14.37 11.97 -3.05
N VAL A 316 13.55 11.35 -2.21
CA VAL A 316 12.10 11.20 -2.43
C VAL A 316 11.36 12.03 -1.40
N LEU A 317 10.71 13.08 -1.86
CA LEU A 317 9.90 13.98 -1.03
C LEU A 317 8.41 13.71 -1.23
N GLY A 318 7.65 13.78 -0.19
CA GLY A 318 6.20 13.63 -0.21
C GLY A 318 5.55 14.32 0.96
N SER A 319 4.30 14.17 1.04
CA SER A 319 3.33 13.52 0.16
C SER A 319 2.03 14.32 0.14
N SER A 320 1.26 14.15 -0.89
CA SER A 320 -0.11 14.65 -0.93
C SER A 320 -1.15 13.54 -0.75
N ARG A 321 -2.37 13.94 -0.41
CA ARG A 321 -3.57 13.09 -0.38
C ARG A 321 -4.76 13.89 -0.87
N GLU A 322 -5.47 13.35 -1.86
CA GLU A 322 -6.66 13.97 -2.44
C GLU A 322 -7.61 12.92 -3.02
N PHE A 323 -8.90 13.22 -3.08
CA PHE A 323 -9.90 12.38 -3.72
C PHE A 323 -10.24 12.96 -5.11
N LYS A 324 -9.46 12.60 -6.13
CA LYS A 324 -9.61 13.03 -7.54
C LYS A 324 -9.87 11.85 -8.47
N GLY A 325 -10.58 10.84 -7.97
CA GLY A 325 -10.84 9.61 -8.72
C GLY A 325 -9.54 8.95 -9.16
N PHE A 326 -9.51 8.44 -10.38
CA PHE A 326 -8.35 7.75 -10.95
C PHE A 326 -7.48 8.66 -11.85
N SER A 327 -7.63 9.98 -11.77
CA SER A 327 -6.79 10.92 -12.54
C SER A 327 -5.31 10.72 -12.22
N ARG A 328 -4.48 10.64 -13.25
CA ARG A 328 -3.00 10.59 -13.16
C ARG A 328 -2.36 11.91 -13.60
N GLU A 329 -3.15 12.95 -13.77
CA GLU A 329 -2.64 14.29 -14.11
C GLU A 329 -1.77 14.81 -12.98
N VAL A 330 -0.63 15.39 -13.36
CA VAL A 330 0.28 16.04 -12.43
C VAL A 330 -0.29 17.40 -12.06
N ASP A 331 -0.46 17.65 -10.77
CA ASP A 331 -0.83 18.98 -10.26
C ASP A 331 0.44 19.70 -9.77
N LYS A 332 0.87 20.73 -10.56
CA LYS A 332 2.06 21.51 -10.24
C LYS A 332 1.91 22.29 -8.93
N SER A 333 0.70 22.69 -8.55
CA SER A 333 0.45 23.38 -7.29
C SER A 333 0.68 22.47 -6.08
N ILE A 334 0.28 21.21 -6.21
CA ILE A 334 0.54 20.17 -5.20
C ILE A 334 2.05 19.91 -5.05
N LEU A 335 2.77 19.81 -6.17
CA LEU A 335 4.23 19.62 -6.12
C LEU A 335 4.93 20.79 -5.45
N LYS A 336 4.49 22.03 -5.77
CA LYS A 336 5.00 23.22 -5.08
C LYS A 336 4.71 23.17 -3.59
N SER A 337 3.51 22.77 -3.17
CA SER A 337 3.15 22.64 -1.75
C SER A 337 3.98 21.58 -1.04
N ILE A 338 4.31 20.45 -1.70
CA ILE A 338 5.23 19.43 -1.15
C ILE A 338 6.63 20.02 -0.96
N TRP A 339 7.11 20.80 -1.95
CA TRP A 339 8.41 21.45 -1.88
C TRP A 339 8.48 22.49 -0.76
N ASP A 340 7.50 23.38 -0.71
CA ASP A 340 7.41 24.43 0.31
C ASP A 340 7.33 23.78 1.72
N ARG A 341 6.56 22.69 1.87
CA ARG A 341 6.48 21.93 3.13
C ARG A 341 7.81 21.28 3.51
N ALA A 342 8.53 20.70 2.55
CA ALA A 342 9.87 20.15 2.78
C ALA A 342 10.86 21.25 3.20
N GLY A 343 10.77 22.44 2.61
CA GLY A 343 11.60 23.60 2.96
C GLY A 343 11.47 24.07 4.41
N GLU A 344 10.32 23.81 5.05
CA GLU A 344 10.14 24.10 6.48
C GLU A 344 10.98 23.17 7.38
N PHE A 345 11.34 21.98 6.91
CA PHE A 345 12.15 21.00 7.63
C PHE A 345 13.60 20.99 7.15
N PHE A 346 13.82 21.33 5.91
CA PHE A 346 15.13 21.34 5.25
C PHE A 346 15.43 22.71 4.66
N PRO A 347 15.94 23.68 5.43
CA PRO A 347 16.16 25.05 4.95
C PRO A 347 17.04 25.17 3.70
N ALA A 348 17.93 24.21 3.47
CA ALA A 348 18.77 24.17 2.27
C ALA A 348 17.93 24.11 0.96
N ILE A 349 16.75 23.53 1.00
CA ILE A 349 15.82 23.43 -0.15
C ILE A 349 15.33 24.82 -0.60
N ASN A 350 15.15 25.77 0.34
CA ASN A 350 14.63 27.10 0.04
C ASN A 350 15.55 27.93 -0.87
N ASN A 351 16.83 27.55 -0.98
CA ASN A 351 17.80 28.21 -1.84
C ASN A 351 17.82 27.63 -3.27
N VAL A 352 16.99 26.63 -3.54
CA VAL A 352 16.93 25.95 -4.83
C VAL A 352 15.59 26.23 -5.50
N HIS A 353 15.65 26.69 -6.74
CA HIS A 353 14.44 26.85 -7.53
C HIS A 353 13.95 25.47 -7.97
N LEU A 354 12.68 25.16 -7.66
CA LEU A 354 12.04 23.93 -8.14
C LEU A 354 11.64 24.12 -9.60
N ASP A 355 12.45 23.61 -10.50
CA ASP A 355 12.03 23.43 -11.90
C ASP A 355 11.33 22.08 -12.03
N ILE A 356 10.00 22.13 -12.25
CA ILE A 356 9.17 20.91 -12.32
C ILE A 356 9.29 20.22 -13.68
N ASP A 357 9.79 20.91 -14.69
CA ASP A 357 9.80 20.43 -16.07
C ASP A 357 11.15 19.75 -16.47
N GLU A 358 12.21 19.91 -15.66
CA GLU A 358 13.53 19.35 -15.94
C GLU A 358 13.99 18.37 -14.85
N ASP A 359 14.47 17.18 -15.23
CA ASP A 359 15.22 16.19 -14.45
C ASP A 359 14.55 15.61 -13.18
N LYS A 360 13.21 15.57 -13.13
CA LYS A 360 12.49 15.09 -11.97
C LYS A 360 11.48 14.02 -12.31
N GLU A 361 11.55 12.91 -11.58
CA GLU A 361 10.54 11.86 -11.63
C GLU A 361 9.39 12.24 -10.67
N ILE A 362 8.16 12.31 -11.19
CA ILE A 362 6.96 12.50 -10.40
C ILE A 362 6.24 11.17 -10.29
N ARG A 363 6.03 10.69 -9.07
CA ARG A 363 5.27 9.47 -8.83
C ARG A 363 3.86 9.79 -8.39
N ILE A 364 2.88 9.21 -9.09
CA ILE A 364 1.46 9.31 -8.75
C ILE A 364 0.93 7.92 -8.45
N GLY A 365 0.37 7.77 -7.24
CA GLY A 365 -0.27 6.53 -6.80
C GLY A 365 -1.67 6.75 -6.29
N HIS A 366 -2.55 5.76 -6.52
CA HIS A 366 -3.92 5.74 -5.98
C HIS A 366 -3.96 4.76 -4.82
N ARG A 367 -3.82 5.28 -3.59
CA ARG A 367 -3.91 4.45 -2.38
C ARG A 367 -5.32 3.88 -2.26
N PRO A 368 -5.48 2.59 -1.99
CA PRO A 368 -6.80 2.00 -1.73
C PRO A 368 -7.28 2.41 -0.32
N TYR A 369 -7.92 3.56 -0.24
CA TYR A 369 -8.43 4.13 1.01
C TYR A 369 -9.70 3.40 1.44
N MET A 370 -9.77 3.05 2.73
CA MET A 370 -10.96 2.56 3.40
C MET A 370 -11.41 3.56 4.45
N PRO A 371 -12.72 3.87 4.52
CA PRO A 371 -13.24 4.86 5.49
C PRO A 371 -12.97 4.52 6.95
N ASP A 372 -12.88 3.23 7.29
CA ASP A 372 -12.60 2.73 8.63
C ASP A 372 -11.10 2.48 8.90
N GLY A 373 -10.21 2.87 7.97
CA GLY A 373 -8.76 2.77 8.11
C GLY A 373 -8.18 1.34 8.03
N LYS A 374 -9.02 0.31 7.88
CA LYS A 374 -8.59 -1.09 7.93
C LYS A 374 -8.62 -1.75 6.56
N PRO A 375 -7.63 -2.59 6.22
CA PRO A 375 -7.71 -3.40 5.01
C PRO A 375 -8.90 -4.35 5.03
N VAL A 376 -9.33 -4.79 3.87
CA VAL A 376 -10.32 -5.86 3.69
C VAL A 376 -9.57 -7.09 3.20
N ILE A 377 -9.58 -8.14 4.03
CA ILE A 377 -8.95 -9.42 3.74
C ILE A 377 -9.91 -10.52 4.18
N GLY A 378 -10.48 -11.24 3.22
CA GLY A 378 -11.44 -12.29 3.56
C GLY A 378 -12.24 -12.80 2.38
N PHE A 379 -13.08 -13.79 2.65
CA PHE A 379 -14.00 -14.32 1.66
C PHE A 379 -15.12 -13.33 1.33
N VAL A 380 -15.53 -13.35 0.08
CA VAL A 380 -16.71 -12.60 -0.37
C VAL A 380 -17.96 -13.32 0.12
N PRO A 381 -18.91 -12.65 0.79
CA PRO A 381 -20.18 -13.23 1.14
C PRO A 381 -20.85 -13.91 -0.07
N ASP A 382 -21.48 -15.04 0.15
CA ASP A 382 -22.14 -15.88 -0.87
C ASP A 382 -21.22 -16.44 -1.98
N MET A 383 -19.90 -16.24 -1.84
CA MET A 383 -18.88 -16.77 -2.76
C MET A 383 -17.72 -17.43 -2.00
N SER A 384 -17.96 -18.65 -1.53
CA SER A 384 -17.05 -19.38 -0.62
C SER A 384 -15.63 -19.62 -1.13
N ASN A 385 -15.36 -19.32 -2.40
CA ASN A 385 -14.05 -19.50 -3.01
C ASN A 385 -13.53 -18.21 -3.70
N VAL A 386 -14.08 -17.06 -3.37
CA VAL A 386 -13.57 -15.76 -3.77
C VAL A 386 -13.10 -14.99 -2.54
N LEU A 387 -11.86 -14.54 -2.56
CA LEU A 387 -11.28 -13.72 -1.53
C LEU A 387 -10.96 -12.32 -2.07
N ILE A 388 -10.96 -11.36 -1.17
CA ILE A 388 -10.50 -10.00 -1.44
C ILE A 388 -9.29 -9.72 -0.55
N ALA A 389 -8.32 -8.97 -1.09
CA ALA A 389 -7.21 -8.39 -0.35
C ALA A 389 -6.95 -6.97 -0.86
N THR A 390 -7.49 -5.97 -0.16
CA THR A 390 -7.43 -4.55 -0.57
C THR A 390 -7.52 -3.60 0.64
N GLY A 391 -7.54 -2.30 0.39
CA GLY A 391 -7.80 -1.31 1.43
C GLY A 391 -6.61 -0.99 2.33
N HIS A 392 -5.39 -1.35 1.94
CA HIS A 392 -4.18 -1.17 2.76
C HIS A 392 -3.69 0.28 2.80
N GLU A 393 -4.33 1.19 2.13
CA GLU A 393 -3.97 2.62 2.02
C GLU A 393 -2.49 2.80 1.65
N GLY A 394 -1.72 3.59 2.40
CA GLY A 394 -0.28 3.80 2.21
C GLY A 394 0.62 2.67 2.74
N SER A 395 0.04 1.64 3.35
CA SER A 395 0.76 0.56 4.03
C SER A 395 0.87 -0.74 3.23
N GLY A 396 0.36 -0.77 1.99
CA GLY A 396 0.21 -2.01 1.22
C GLY A 396 1.50 -2.80 1.07
N LEU A 397 2.62 -2.16 0.78
CA LEU A 397 3.90 -2.84 0.62
C LEU A 397 4.39 -3.41 1.96
N ALA A 398 4.32 -2.63 3.03
CA ALA A 398 4.71 -3.08 4.37
C ALA A 398 3.89 -4.29 4.85
N LEU A 399 2.58 -4.31 4.57
CA LEU A 399 1.65 -5.37 4.99
C LEU A 399 1.56 -6.54 4.01
N ALA A 400 2.23 -6.48 2.86
CA ALA A 400 2.04 -7.42 1.75
C ALA A 400 2.29 -8.87 2.14
N LEU A 401 3.39 -9.17 2.84
CA LEU A 401 3.75 -10.55 3.17
C LEU A 401 2.84 -11.13 4.26
N GLY A 402 2.46 -10.33 5.26
CA GLY A 402 1.48 -10.76 6.26
C GLY A 402 0.10 -11.01 5.66
N THR A 403 -0.34 -10.14 4.74
CA THR A 403 -1.58 -10.34 3.98
C THR A 403 -1.52 -11.60 3.13
N ALA A 404 -0.39 -11.84 2.44
CA ALA A 404 -0.22 -13.04 1.63
C ALA A 404 -0.23 -14.32 2.46
N GLU A 405 0.40 -14.33 3.64
CA GLU A 405 0.33 -15.45 4.58
C GLU A 405 -1.11 -15.69 5.05
N MET A 406 -1.84 -14.63 5.43
CA MET A 406 -3.23 -14.71 5.87
C MET A 406 -4.14 -15.29 4.78
N VAL A 407 -4.08 -14.76 3.56
CA VAL A 407 -4.85 -15.25 2.40
C VAL A 407 -4.51 -16.72 2.10
N THR A 408 -3.23 -17.07 2.17
CA THR A 408 -2.77 -18.45 1.98
C THR A 408 -3.38 -19.40 3.00
N ASN A 409 -3.33 -19.04 4.28
CA ASN A 409 -3.92 -19.85 5.36
C ASN A 409 -5.43 -20.02 5.17
N MET A 410 -6.15 -18.96 4.79
CA MET A 410 -7.58 -19.07 4.48
C MET A 410 -7.87 -20.04 3.32
N ILE A 411 -7.08 -20.01 2.25
CA ILE A 411 -7.25 -20.91 1.09
C ILE A 411 -6.95 -22.37 1.44
N LEU A 412 -5.96 -22.60 2.31
CA LEU A 412 -5.54 -23.94 2.71
C LEU A 412 -6.37 -24.50 3.86
N GLY A 413 -7.08 -23.65 4.61
CA GLY A 413 -7.75 -24.02 5.85
C GLY A 413 -6.79 -24.21 7.01
N ASP A 414 -5.61 -23.59 6.92
CA ASP A 414 -4.59 -23.67 7.97
C ASP A 414 -4.88 -22.62 9.06
N PRO A 415 -4.55 -22.89 10.33
CA PRO A 415 -4.67 -21.90 11.38
C PRO A 415 -3.75 -20.72 11.11
N GLY A 416 -4.31 -19.50 11.09
CA GLY A 416 -3.55 -18.27 10.92
C GLY A 416 -2.75 -17.91 12.18
N ARG A 417 -1.66 -17.16 12.00
CA ARG A 417 -0.90 -16.56 13.12
C ARG A 417 -1.45 -15.21 13.56
N VAL A 418 -2.19 -14.57 12.68
CA VAL A 418 -2.85 -13.29 12.90
C VAL A 418 -4.35 -13.49 12.77
N ASP A 419 -5.12 -12.93 13.70
CA ASP A 419 -6.57 -12.95 13.61
C ASP A 419 -7.03 -12.15 12.39
N PHE A 420 -7.80 -12.77 11.51
CA PHE A 420 -8.35 -12.14 10.31
C PHE A 420 -9.70 -11.45 10.56
N THR A 421 -10.33 -11.69 11.71
CA THR A 421 -11.68 -11.21 12.02
C THR A 421 -11.83 -9.69 11.83
N PRO A 422 -10.88 -8.83 12.26
CA PRO A 422 -10.98 -7.39 12.05
C PRO A 422 -10.97 -6.96 10.58
N PHE A 423 -10.48 -7.82 9.68
CA PHE A 423 -10.32 -7.53 8.25
C PHE A 423 -11.42 -8.16 7.40
N SER A 424 -12.24 -9.04 7.99
CA SER A 424 -13.34 -9.72 7.30
C SER A 424 -14.37 -8.74 6.73
N ILE A 425 -14.98 -9.10 5.61
CA ILE A 425 -16.10 -8.36 5.01
C ILE A 425 -17.35 -8.46 5.89
N GLU A 426 -17.51 -9.61 6.54
CA GLU A 426 -18.66 -9.87 7.40
C GLU A 426 -18.78 -8.83 8.51
N ASN A 427 -19.99 -8.32 8.73
CA ASN A 427 -20.32 -7.32 9.75
C ASN A 427 -19.73 -5.90 9.54
N ARG A 428 -18.95 -5.65 8.47
CA ARG A 428 -18.39 -4.31 8.20
C ARG A 428 -19.21 -3.50 7.18
N PHE A 429 -19.80 -4.17 6.19
CA PHE A 429 -20.43 -3.51 5.03
C PHE A 429 -21.86 -4.00 4.76
N SER A 430 -22.46 -4.75 5.65
CA SER A 430 -23.87 -5.14 5.57
C SER A 430 -24.73 -3.92 5.90
N GLY A 431 -25.25 -3.26 4.88
CA GLY A 431 -26.22 -2.17 5.07
C GLY A 431 -27.57 -2.67 5.56
N ASN A 432 -27.68 -3.04 6.84
CA ASN A 432 -28.91 -3.14 7.61
C ASN A 432 -28.60 -3.57 9.05
N SER A 433 -28.01 -2.67 9.83
CA SER A 433 -28.21 -2.69 11.27
C SER A 433 -29.31 -1.66 11.57
N THR A 434 -30.56 -2.10 11.58
CA THR A 434 -31.58 -1.44 12.39
C THR A 434 -31.01 -1.37 13.82
N PRO A 435 -30.95 -0.20 14.46
CA PRO A 435 -30.59 -0.13 15.87
C PRO A 435 -31.64 -0.92 16.63
N SER A 436 -31.23 -1.98 17.31
CA SER A 436 -32.04 -2.57 18.36
C SER A 436 -32.21 -1.50 19.44
N VAL A 437 -33.39 -0.91 19.46
CA VAL A 437 -33.83 -0.05 20.56
C VAL A 437 -33.92 -0.93 21.81
N PRO A 438 -33.38 -0.48 22.95
CA PRO A 438 -33.40 -1.23 24.21
C PRO A 438 -34.79 -1.45 24.77
#